data_9807c0e21638f34881b8f1e60eea6381
#
_entry.id   9807c0e21638f34881b8f1e60eea6381
#
_cell.length_a   1.000
_cell.length_b   1.000
_cell.length_c   1.000
_cell.angle_alpha   90.00
_cell.angle_beta   90.00
_cell.angle_gamma   90.00
#
_symmetry.space_group_name_H-M   'P 1'
#
loop_
_entity.id
_entity.type
_entity.pdbx_description
1 polymer ?
#
loop_
_entity_poly.entity_id
_entity_poly.type
_entity_poly.pdbx_seq_one_letter_code
_entity_poly.pdbx_strand_id
1 'polypeptide(L)'
;MSILVDDSNKTACRAAEAGLQQKNCAALVRPAGTGKGCIVWELLDAHPEMRVLWVVSCAARLELRRALTKRLGRTLGGRVRLMSCEQLAVQNALGWVALAEFRPGLLVLDGWREMSAKDWTDCVQPLFRLCPGAKLLALGEPDAPGDSCRAAEEMLADAIVEPLALGGAMTEGLLPMPASYTALLWPLEDAMARLRAEVKNLHLPGCPDPNAEKYQALSLAVEKLPPVEQLLAQWLPDAAGRCLVLCEDDAAAAQTAEQAEKLFGAGTHIYKDAEGFAADEAATLRLLVCANGPAVQAPLAGISGVVLVRRSAEPTAYRQMLARALAACGSVPVAELSAAFEALTCVQQLRKECSAAGTEAFPLEEPLSACRRAYRQLRRALDSDWERYYAAAKQMTAEGKTLDVPRSYSFGGVAVGRWLENQRLVRAGKKKGRLTAAQAARLDKIGMNWQKRLELAWENGCASARRYRDSHSDLLVPVHYKDKDGFALGEWIVYNRQRYLGGNLPSDRVERLEALGMVWDTGSILWEKSYAAAVQYYLENHTLEIPVKYVTPDGMALGVWLGSQRAAYKEGVLTDAQIEKLEALGVDWTNRNDRKWQTAYEAAVKYH
;
A
#
# COMPACT_ATOMS: atom_id res chain seq x y z
N MET A 1 -18.26 -11.61 -41.46
CA MET A 1 -16.89 -12.17 -41.47
C MET A 1 -16.32 -11.99 -40.08
N SER A 2 -15.83 -13.06 -39.43
CA SER A 2 -15.31 -12.98 -38.05
C SER A 2 -14.16 -11.97 -37.93
N ILE A 3 -14.16 -11.17 -36.88
CA ILE A 3 -13.06 -10.22 -36.55
C ILE A 3 -11.87 -10.97 -35.96
N LEU A 4 -12.10 -12.20 -35.48
CA LEU A 4 -11.06 -13.04 -34.87
C LEU A 4 -10.38 -13.87 -35.96
N VAL A 5 -9.11 -13.60 -36.20
CA VAL A 5 -8.34 -14.30 -37.24
C VAL A 5 -7.68 -15.56 -36.71
N ASP A 6 -7.18 -15.52 -35.47
CA ASP A 6 -6.44 -16.64 -34.89
C ASP A 6 -7.32 -17.58 -34.05
N ASP A 7 -6.88 -18.84 -33.95
CA ASP A 7 -7.66 -19.91 -33.33
C ASP A 7 -7.69 -19.80 -31.81
N SER A 8 -6.68 -19.22 -31.18
CA SER A 8 -6.64 -18.99 -29.74
C SER A 8 -7.73 -17.99 -29.30
N ASN A 9 -7.93 -16.91 -30.06
CA ASN A 9 -9.00 -15.95 -29.80
C ASN A 9 -10.39 -16.52 -30.07
N LYS A 10 -10.54 -17.37 -31.12
CA LYS A 10 -11.80 -18.09 -31.38
C LYS A 10 -12.14 -19.05 -30.23
N THR A 11 -11.14 -19.78 -29.71
CA THR A 11 -11.31 -20.68 -28.57
C THR A 11 -11.69 -19.89 -27.32
N ALA A 12 -10.99 -18.79 -27.01
CA ALA A 12 -11.31 -17.93 -25.89
C ALA A 12 -12.72 -17.30 -26.01
N CYS A 13 -13.15 -16.93 -27.20
CA CYS A 13 -14.50 -16.42 -27.46
C CYS A 13 -15.57 -17.48 -27.13
N ARG A 14 -15.40 -18.71 -27.63
CA ARG A 14 -16.33 -19.83 -27.32
C ARG A 14 -16.38 -20.16 -25.84
N ALA A 15 -15.22 -20.18 -25.18
CA ALA A 15 -15.14 -20.42 -23.73
C ALA A 15 -15.82 -19.32 -22.93
N ALA A 16 -15.63 -18.05 -23.31
CA ALA A 16 -16.32 -16.92 -22.69
C ALA A 16 -17.85 -17.04 -22.90
N GLU A 17 -18.31 -17.35 -24.09
CA GLU A 17 -19.72 -17.55 -24.38
C GLU A 17 -20.34 -18.68 -23.57
N ALA A 18 -19.66 -19.83 -23.48
CA ALA A 18 -20.08 -20.96 -22.65
C ALA A 18 -20.15 -20.57 -21.15
N GLY A 19 -19.17 -19.83 -20.64
CA GLY A 19 -19.19 -19.30 -19.27
C GLY A 19 -20.38 -18.37 -19.02
N LEU A 20 -20.66 -17.47 -19.96
CA LEU A 20 -21.81 -16.57 -19.90
C LEU A 20 -23.16 -17.31 -19.98
N GLN A 21 -23.22 -18.43 -20.66
CA GLN A 21 -24.43 -19.24 -20.72
C GLN A 21 -24.65 -20.08 -19.47
N GLN A 22 -23.60 -20.69 -18.93
CA GLN A 22 -23.67 -21.63 -17.81
C GLN A 22 -23.68 -20.95 -16.45
N LYS A 23 -22.85 -19.90 -16.27
CA LYS A 23 -22.59 -19.24 -14.98
C LYS A 23 -23.03 -17.78 -14.93
N ASN A 24 -23.54 -17.23 -16.02
CA ASN A 24 -23.79 -15.80 -16.22
C ASN A 24 -22.53 -14.91 -16.04
N CYS A 25 -21.36 -15.50 -15.94
CA CYS A 25 -20.09 -14.82 -15.71
C CYS A 25 -18.95 -15.53 -16.45
N ALA A 26 -18.06 -14.76 -17.08
CA ALA A 26 -16.80 -15.23 -17.64
C ALA A 26 -15.70 -14.18 -17.44
N ALA A 27 -14.46 -14.62 -17.23
CA ALA A 27 -13.32 -13.73 -17.12
C ALA A 27 -12.21 -14.17 -18.07
N LEU A 28 -11.78 -13.28 -18.95
CA LEU A 28 -10.67 -13.47 -19.88
C LEU A 28 -9.41 -12.81 -19.27
N VAL A 29 -8.44 -13.62 -18.87
CA VAL A 29 -7.17 -13.18 -18.29
C VAL A 29 -6.06 -13.43 -19.32
N ARG A 30 -5.70 -12.40 -20.07
CA ARG A 30 -4.75 -12.49 -21.20
C ARG A 30 -3.90 -11.21 -21.27
N PRO A 31 -2.65 -11.26 -21.80
CA PRO A 31 -1.79 -10.07 -21.91
C PRO A 31 -2.40 -8.93 -22.72
N ALA A 32 -1.83 -7.74 -22.59
CA ALA A 32 -2.16 -6.61 -23.47
C ALA A 32 -1.93 -6.97 -24.94
N GLY A 33 -2.72 -6.40 -25.84
CA GLY A 33 -2.55 -6.61 -27.29
C GLY A 33 -3.11 -7.92 -27.86
N THR A 34 -3.54 -8.88 -27.02
CA THR A 34 -4.02 -10.21 -27.47
C THR A 34 -5.47 -10.25 -27.99
N GLY A 35 -6.07 -9.12 -28.28
CA GLY A 35 -7.39 -9.09 -28.92
C GLY A 35 -8.61 -9.20 -28.01
N LYS A 36 -8.49 -9.09 -26.69
CA LYS A 36 -9.63 -9.16 -25.73
C LYS A 36 -10.82 -8.28 -26.12
N GLY A 37 -10.56 -7.06 -26.58
CA GLY A 37 -11.63 -6.16 -27.04
C GLY A 37 -12.30 -6.62 -28.31
N CYS A 38 -11.60 -7.32 -29.19
CA CYS A 38 -12.21 -7.91 -30.41
C CYS A 38 -13.17 -9.04 -30.05
N ILE A 39 -12.86 -9.84 -29.02
CA ILE A 39 -13.75 -10.91 -28.52
C ILE A 39 -15.10 -10.33 -28.07
N VAL A 40 -15.10 -9.16 -27.42
CA VAL A 40 -16.37 -8.49 -27.04
C VAL A 40 -17.22 -8.14 -28.28
N TRP A 41 -16.58 -7.62 -29.31
CA TRP A 41 -17.28 -7.29 -30.55
C TRP A 41 -17.77 -8.52 -31.30
N GLU A 42 -17.03 -9.63 -31.30
CA GLU A 42 -17.46 -10.90 -31.88
C GLU A 42 -18.70 -11.47 -31.17
N LEU A 43 -18.71 -11.42 -29.83
CA LEU A 43 -19.89 -11.80 -29.03
C LEU A 43 -21.11 -10.91 -29.33
N LEU A 44 -20.89 -9.60 -29.55
CA LEU A 44 -21.96 -8.68 -29.95
C LEU A 44 -22.52 -8.98 -31.34
N ASP A 45 -21.69 -9.41 -32.28
CA ASP A 45 -22.11 -9.79 -33.61
C ASP A 45 -22.91 -11.11 -33.59
N ALA A 46 -22.53 -12.05 -32.72
CA ALA A 46 -23.27 -13.30 -32.52
C ALA A 46 -24.63 -13.07 -31.83
N HIS A 47 -24.82 -11.96 -31.12
CA HIS A 47 -26.03 -11.64 -30.37
C HIS A 47 -26.57 -10.23 -30.72
N PRO A 48 -27.27 -10.05 -31.86
CA PRO A 48 -27.71 -8.74 -32.36
C PRO A 48 -28.58 -7.94 -31.41
N GLU A 49 -29.38 -8.60 -30.56
CA GLU A 49 -30.29 -7.96 -29.60
C GLU A 49 -29.61 -7.55 -28.28
N MET A 50 -28.38 -8.00 -28.08
CA MET A 50 -27.67 -7.75 -26.81
C MET A 50 -27.25 -6.29 -26.72
N ARG A 51 -27.59 -5.65 -25.59
CA ARG A 51 -27.07 -4.34 -25.19
C ARG A 51 -25.92 -4.52 -24.22
N VAL A 52 -24.85 -3.76 -24.42
CA VAL A 52 -23.63 -3.85 -23.61
C VAL A 52 -23.33 -2.54 -22.91
N LEU A 53 -23.14 -2.61 -21.60
CA LEU A 53 -22.47 -1.56 -20.83
C LEU A 53 -21.03 -1.99 -20.62
N TRP A 54 -20.10 -1.28 -21.28
CA TRP A 54 -18.67 -1.56 -21.24
C TRP A 54 -17.99 -0.55 -20.31
N VAL A 55 -17.61 -1.01 -19.13
CA VAL A 55 -16.93 -0.21 -18.09
C VAL A 55 -15.44 -0.48 -18.16
N VAL A 56 -14.65 0.57 -18.24
CA VAL A 56 -13.18 0.51 -18.27
C VAL A 56 -12.58 1.09 -17.00
N SER A 57 -11.42 0.58 -16.60
CA SER A 57 -10.75 0.96 -15.35
C SER A 57 -10.37 2.45 -15.29
N CYS A 58 -10.01 3.08 -16.42
CA CYS A 58 -9.54 4.47 -16.47
C CYS A 58 -9.80 5.15 -17.82
N ALA A 59 -9.65 6.49 -17.84
CA ALA A 59 -9.85 7.31 -19.04
C ALA A 59 -8.92 6.92 -20.20
N ALA A 60 -7.66 6.57 -19.94
CA ALA A 60 -6.73 6.14 -21.00
C ALA A 60 -7.22 4.85 -21.71
N ARG A 61 -7.77 3.90 -20.94
CA ARG A 61 -8.38 2.69 -21.50
C ARG A 61 -9.67 2.99 -22.26
N LEU A 62 -10.42 4.00 -21.84
CA LEU A 62 -11.60 4.49 -22.55
C LEU A 62 -11.24 4.93 -23.97
N GLU A 63 -10.22 5.77 -24.13
CA GLU A 63 -9.76 6.24 -25.43
C GLU A 63 -9.23 5.09 -26.29
N LEU A 64 -8.49 4.16 -25.71
CA LEU A 64 -8.03 2.95 -26.40
C LEU A 64 -9.23 2.15 -26.99
N ARG A 65 -10.31 1.99 -26.24
CA ARG A 65 -11.51 1.27 -26.69
C ARG A 65 -12.30 2.05 -27.74
N ARG A 66 -12.34 3.37 -27.63
CA ARG A 66 -12.91 4.25 -28.68
C ARG A 66 -12.13 4.11 -29.99
N ALA A 67 -10.81 4.16 -29.93
CA ALA A 67 -9.93 3.98 -31.09
C ALA A 67 -10.11 2.59 -31.73
N LEU A 68 -10.18 1.52 -30.94
CA LEU A 68 -10.46 0.17 -31.42
C LEU A 68 -11.81 0.10 -32.11
N THR A 69 -12.85 0.66 -31.51
CA THR A 69 -14.21 0.69 -32.06
C THR A 69 -14.24 1.36 -33.43
N LYS A 70 -13.59 2.55 -33.55
CA LYS A 70 -13.44 3.27 -34.80
C LYS A 70 -12.69 2.46 -35.87
N ARG A 71 -11.57 1.83 -35.49
CA ARG A 71 -10.74 0.99 -36.37
C ARG A 71 -11.52 -0.22 -36.94
N LEU A 72 -12.40 -0.78 -36.10
CA LEU A 72 -13.27 -1.90 -36.53
C LEU A 72 -14.51 -1.44 -37.30
N GLY A 73 -14.67 -0.15 -37.62
CA GLY A 73 -15.84 0.39 -38.28
C GLY A 73 -17.13 0.24 -37.49
N ARG A 74 -17.02 0.17 -36.15
CA ARG A 74 -18.16 -0.01 -35.24
C ARG A 74 -18.61 1.33 -34.65
N THR A 75 -19.86 1.38 -34.21
CA THR A 75 -20.46 2.58 -33.60
C THR A 75 -20.78 2.36 -32.14
N LEU A 76 -20.48 3.37 -31.31
CA LEU A 76 -20.95 3.48 -29.93
C LEU A 76 -22.36 4.12 -29.93
N GLY A 77 -23.12 3.91 -28.87
CA GLY A 77 -24.52 4.31 -28.75
C GLY A 77 -25.46 3.14 -29.12
N GLY A 78 -26.77 3.35 -29.11
CA GLY A 78 -27.73 2.28 -29.37
C GLY A 78 -27.53 1.04 -28.51
N ARG A 79 -26.69 0.11 -28.98
CA ARG A 79 -26.42 -1.18 -28.31
C ARG A 79 -25.22 -1.14 -27.35
N VAL A 80 -24.26 -0.22 -27.51
CA VAL A 80 -23.01 -0.20 -26.73
C VAL A 80 -22.81 1.14 -26.06
N ARG A 81 -22.80 1.14 -24.73
CA ARG A 81 -22.37 2.29 -23.92
C ARG A 81 -21.00 1.99 -23.32
N LEU A 82 -20.05 2.87 -23.56
CA LEU A 82 -18.68 2.77 -23.05
C LEU A 82 -18.41 3.90 -22.06
N MET A 83 -18.02 3.55 -20.85
CA MET A 83 -17.78 4.50 -19.73
C MET A 83 -16.54 4.10 -18.93
N SER A 84 -15.85 5.08 -18.35
CA SER A 84 -14.79 4.80 -17.37
C SER A 84 -15.32 4.82 -15.93
N CYS A 85 -14.53 4.25 -14.99
CA CYS A 85 -14.87 4.31 -13.57
C CYS A 85 -14.99 5.76 -13.08
N GLU A 86 -14.12 6.67 -13.53
CA GLU A 86 -14.20 8.10 -13.18
C GLU A 86 -15.52 8.73 -13.67
N GLN A 87 -15.98 8.37 -14.86
CA GLN A 87 -17.26 8.84 -15.39
C GLN A 87 -18.45 8.27 -14.61
N LEU A 88 -18.37 7.03 -14.15
CA LEU A 88 -19.39 6.43 -13.30
C LEU A 88 -19.42 7.05 -11.90
N ALA A 89 -18.25 7.32 -11.32
CA ALA A 89 -18.13 7.90 -9.98
C ALA A 89 -18.77 9.30 -9.85
N VAL A 90 -18.84 10.07 -10.95
CA VAL A 90 -19.45 11.42 -10.96
C VAL A 90 -20.92 11.41 -11.45
N GLN A 91 -21.53 10.24 -11.71
CA GLN A 91 -22.92 10.17 -12.12
C GLN A 91 -23.87 10.62 -11.01
N ASN A 92 -24.81 11.51 -11.36
CA ASN A 92 -25.94 11.85 -10.50
C ASN A 92 -27.07 10.80 -10.56
N ALA A 93 -28.11 10.97 -9.78
CA ALA A 93 -29.24 10.06 -9.73
C ALA A 93 -29.90 9.85 -11.12
N LEU A 94 -30.02 10.91 -11.94
CA LEU A 94 -30.59 10.80 -13.30
C LEU A 94 -29.69 9.98 -14.22
N GLY A 95 -28.37 10.13 -14.12
CA GLY A 95 -27.41 9.32 -14.88
C GLY A 95 -27.52 7.84 -14.54
N TRP A 96 -27.66 7.48 -13.28
CA TRP A 96 -27.87 6.10 -12.85
C TRP A 96 -29.20 5.53 -13.34
N VAL A 97 -30.30 6.33 -13.31
CA VAL A 97 -31.61 5.94 -13.88
C VAL A 97 -31.47 5.67 -15.38
N ALA A 98 -30.80 6.55 -16.14
CA ALA A 98 -30.58 6.36 -17.57
C ALA A 98 -29.75 5.10 -17.90
N LEU A 99 -28.85 4.68 -17.01
CA LEU A 99 -28.12 3.41 -17.14
C LEU A 99 -29.03 2.21 -16.87
N ALA A 100 -29.90 2.29 -15.88
CA ALA A 100 -30.88 1.25 -15.60
C ALA A 100 -31.91 1.09 -16.73
N GLU A 101 -32.39 2.20 -17.31
CA GLU A 101 -33.31 2.20 -18.48
C GLU A 101 -32.66 1.64 -19.75
N PHE A 102 -31.33 1.75 -19.87
CA PHE A 102 -30.60 1.14 -20.98
C PHE A 102 -30.72 -0.40 -20.98
N ARG A 103 -30.98 -1.02 -19.84
CA ARG A 103 -31.17 -2.48 -19.66
C ARG A 103 -30.07 -3.29 -20.34
N PRO A 104 -28.81 -3.19 -19.95
CA PRO A 104 -27.74 -3.97 -20.56
C PRO A 104 -27.98 -5.47 -20.31
N GLY A 105 -27.86 -6.28 -21.35
CA GLY A 105 -27.82 -7.74 -21.25
C GLY A 105 -26.42 -8.27 -20.89
N LEU A 106 -25.39 -7.45 -21.13
CA LEU A 106 -24.00 -7.77 -20.80
C LEU A 106 -23.31 -6.56 -20.16
N LEU A 107 -22.68 -6.78 -19.01
CA LEU A 107 -21.72 -5.89 -18.39
C LEU A 107 -20.31 -6.36 -18.76
N VAL A 108 -19.50 -5.48 -19.32
CA VAL A 108 -18.08 -5.76 -19.58
C VAL A 108 -17.24 -4.94 -18.62
N LEU A 109 -16.41 -5.59 -17.80
CA LEU A 109 -15.45 -4.94 -16.90
C LEU A 109 -14.06 -5.08 -17.50
N ASP A 110 -13.54 -4.01 -18.10
CA ASP A 110 -12.27 -4.01 -18.81
C ASP A 110 -11.15 -3.37 -17.98
N GLY A 111 -10.14 -4.16 -17.63
CA GLY A 111 -9.12 -3.80 -16.68
C GLY A 111 -9.55 -4.03 -15.23
N TRP A 112 -10.43 -5.00 -14.98
CA TRP A 112 -10.96 -5.26 -13.65
C TRP A 112 -9.90 -5.51 -12.58
N ARG A 113 -8.74 -6.05 -12.94
CA ARG A 113 -7.60 -6.26 -12.06
C ARG A 113 -6.83 -4.97 -11.73
N GLU A 114 -7.06 -3.91 -12.48
CA GLU A 114 -6.50 -2.58 -12.25
C GLU A 114 -7.44 -1.68 -11.43
N MET A 115 -8.69 -2.10 -11.24
CA MET A 115 -9.69 -1.36 -10.46
C MET A 115 -9.35 -1.41 -8.97
N SER A 116 -9.37 -0.26 -8.31
CA SER A 116 -9.21 -0.15 -6.86
C SER A 116 -10.42 -0.71 -6.11
N ALA A 117 -10.27 -0.97 -4.81
CA ALA A 117 -11.40 -1.33 -3.96
C ALA A 117 -12.50 -0.25 -3.95
N LYS A 118 -12.11 1.02 -4.10
CA LYS A 118 -13.03 2.15 -4.21
C LYS A 118 -13.82 2.09 -5.52
N ASP A 119 -13.15 1.90 -6.67
CA ASP A 119 -13.82 1.77 -7.96
C ASP A 119 -14.82 0.61 -7.96
N TRP A 120 -14.43 -0.50 -7.34
CA TRP A 120 -15.31 -1.65 -7.19
C TRP A 120 -16.57 -1.32 -6.39
N THR A 121 -16.42 -0.64 -5.25
CA THR A 121 -17.53 -0.30 -4.37
C THR A 121 -18.42 0.80 -4.95
N ASP A 122 -17.82 1.86 -5.50
CA ASP A 122 -18.53 3.07 -5.91
C ASP A 122 -19.09 2.97 -7.33
N CYS A 123 -18.47 2.16 -8.21
CA CYS A 123 -18.84 2.07 -9.60
C CYS A 123 -19.45 0.70 -9.98
N VAL A 124 -18.79 -0.40 -9.61
CA VAL A 124 -19.16 -1.75 -10.11
C VAL A 124 -20.31 -2.35 -9.31
N GLN A 125 -20.27 -2.34 -7.98
CA GLN A 125 -21.34 -2.89 -7.15
C GLN A 125 -22.72 -2.24 -7.38
N PRO A 126 -22.84 -0.92 -7.58
CA PRO A 126 -24.14 -0.32 -7.96
C PRO A 126 -24.70 -0.86 -9.27
N LEU A 127 -23.84 -1.16 -10.28
CA LEU A 127 -24.30 -1.73 -11.55
C LEU A 127 -24.92 -3.11 -11.38
N PHE A 128 -24.40 -3.96 -10.51
CA PHE A 128 -25.00 -5.27 -10.24
C PHE A 128 -26.39 -5.16 -9.62
N ARG A 129 -26.60 -4.13 -8.78
CA ARG A 129 -27.92 -3.85 -8.18
C ARG A 129 -28.92 -3.29 -9.20
N LEU A 130 -28.45 -2.43 -10.09
CA LEU A 130 -29.27 -1.80 -11.13
C LEU A 130 -29.60 -2.71 -12.30
N CYS A 131 -28.72 -3.67 -12.59
CA CYS A 131 -28.82 -4.56 -13.74
C CYS A 131 -28.73 -6.04 -13.31
N PRO A 132 -29.65 -6.54 -12.45
CA PRO A 132 -29.52 -7.87 -11.82
C PRO A 132 -29.61 -9.04 -12.82
N GLY A 133 -30.14 -8.81 -14.02
CA GLY A 133 -30.24 -9.83 -15.10
C GLY A 133 -29.12 -9.76 -16.12
N ALA A 134 -28.18 -8.81 -16.00
CA ALA A 134 -27.07 -8.69 -16.94
C ALA A 134 -26.01 -9.77 -16.67
N LYS A 135 -25.50 -10.37 -17.74
CA LYS A 135 -24.34 -11.26 -17.68
C LYS A 135 -23.07 -10.44 -17.50
N LEU A 136 -22.01 -11.04 -16.95
CA LEU A 136 -20.75 -10.37 -16.65
C LEU A 136 -19.60 -10.96 -17.47
N LEU A 137 -18.91 -10.12 -18.25
CA LEU A 137 -17.66 -10.47 -18.91
C LEU A 137 -16.53 -9.57 -18.36
N ALA A 138 -15.56 -10.16 -17.69
CA ALA A 138 -14.41 -9.45 -17.16
C ALA A 138 -13.17 -9.64 -18.06
N LEU A 139 -12.49 -8.54 -18.39
CA LEU A 139 -11.25 -8.54 -19.18
C LEU A 139 -10.11 -8.07 -18.31
N GLY A 140 -9.11 -8.92 -18.09
CA GLY A 140 -7.94 -8.62 -17.24
C GLY A 140 -6.62 -8.99 -17.87
N GLU A 141 -5.51 -8.51 -17.29
CA GLU A 141 -4.16 -8.94 -17.62
C GLU A 141 -3.72 -10.03 -16.61
N PRO A 142 -2.84 -10.99 -16.99
CA PRO A 142 -2.45 -12.10 -16.12
C PRO A 142 -1.81 -11.64 -14.81
N ASP A 143 -1.02 -10.60 -14.91
CA ASP A 143 -0.24 -10.05 -13.81
C ASP A 143 -1.00 -8.82 -13.26
N ALA A 144 -1.71 -8.98 -12.15
CA ALA A 144 -2.42 -7.90 -11.49
C ALA A 144 -1.45 -7.03 -10.66
N PRO A 145 -1.66 -5.69 -10.61
CA PRO A 145 -1.01 -4.86 -9.61
C PRO A 145 -1.31 -5.36 -8.19
N GLY A 146 -0.38 -5.17 -7.24
CA GLY A 146 -0.54 -5.61 -5.87
C GLY A 146 -1.73 -5.01 -5.10
N ASP A 147 -2.34 -3.94 -5.65
CA ASP A 147 -3.48 -3.21 -5.10
C ASP A 147 -4.83 -3.62 -5.72
N SER A 148 -4.88 -4.74 -6.47
CA SER A 148 -6.12 -5.25 -7.06
C SER A 148 -7.20 -5.49 -6.00
N CYS A 149 -8.46 -5.24 -6.36
CA CYS A 149 -9.59 -5.42 -5.44
C CYS A 149 -9.79 -6.90 -5.11
N ARG A 150 -9.51 -7.30 -3.87
CA ARG A 150 -9.65 -8.67 -3.39
C ARG A 150 -11.06 -9.24 -3.61
N ALA A 151 -12.10 -8.43 -3.41
CA ALA A 151 -13.49 -8.85 -3.63
C ALA A 151 -13.76 -9.19 -5.11
N ALA A 152 -13.13 -8.47 -6.06
CA ALA A 152 -13.22 -8.78 -7.48
C ALA A 152 -12.48 -10.09 -7.81
N GLU A 153 -11.28 -10.30 -7.25
CA GLU A 153 -10.50 -11.53 -7.44
C GLU A 153 -11.27 -12.76 -6.92
N GLU A 154 -11.83 -12.66 -5.72
CA GLU A 154 -12.61 -13.76 -5.11
C GLU A 154 -13.88 -14.06 -5.93
N MET A 155 -14.60 -13.04 -6.43
CA MET A 155 -15.81 -13.22 -7.21
C MET A 155 -15.55 -13.83 -8.60
N LEU A 156 -14.43 -13.46 -9.22
CA LEU A 156 -14.13 -13.84 -10.62
C LEU A 156 -13.21 -15.06 -10.74
N ALA A 157 -12.66 -15.59 -9.62
CA ALA A 157 -11.72 -16.70 -9.64
C ALA A 157 -12.23 -17.93 -10.40
N ASP A 158 -13.48 -18.33 -10.14
CA ASP A 158 -14.11 -19.50 -10.79
C ASP A 158 -14.70 -19.20 -12.18
N ALA A 159 -14.64 -17.95 -12.61
CA ALA A 159 -15.12 -17.49 -13.91
C ALA A 159 -14.00 -17.37 -14.96
N ILE A 160 -12.74 -17.56 -14.57
CA ILE A 160 -11.60 -17.45 -15.48
C ILE A 160 -11.65 -18.60 -16.50
N VAL A 161 -11.65 -18.22 -17.77
CA VAL A 161 -11.67 -19.15 -18.91
C VAL A 161 -10.48 -18.87 -19.82
N GLU A 162 -9.85 -19.93 -20.35
CA GLU A 162 -8.72 -19.88 -21.29
C GLU A 162 -7.64 -18.83 -20.89
N PRO A 163 -7.07 -18.94 -19.65
CA PRO A 163 -6.06 -18.01 -19.23
C PRO A 163 -4.80 -18.16 -20.09
N LEU A 164 -4.20 -17.03 -20.47
CA LEU A 164 -3.02 -17.00 -21.32
C LEU A 164 -1.91 -16.17 -20.68
N ALA A 165 -0.75 -16.79 -20.45
CA ALA A 165 0.45 -16.10 -19.99
C ALA A 165 1.17 -15.39 -21.15
N LEU A 166 2.10 -14.47 -20.84
CA LEU A 166 2.85 -13.71 -21.84
C LEU A 166 3.66 -14.63 -22.79
N GLY A 167 4.34 -15.63 -22.24
CA GLY A 167 5.08 -16.60 -23.05
C GLY A 167 4.19 -17.37 -24.02
N GLY A 168 3.01 -17.81 -23.58
CA GLY A 168 2.00 -18.43 -24.42
C GLY A 168 1.50 -17.51 -25.53
N ALA A 169 1.19 -16.25 -25.22
CA ALA A 169 0.75 -15.29 -26.23
C ALA A 169 1.79 -15.04 -27.32
N MET A 170 3.07 -15.08 -26.98
CA MET A 170 4.17 -14.95 -27.94
C MET A 170 4.33 -16.22 -28.79
N THR A 171 4.22 -17.40 -28.17
CA THR A 171 4.37 -18.69 -28.89
C THR A 171 3.19 -18.99 -29.80
N GLU A 172 1.99 -18.55 -29.44
CA GLU A 172 0.78 -18.67 -30.27
C GLU A 172 0.70 -17.59 -31.36
N GLY A 173 1.68 -16.67 -31.44
CA GLY A 173 1.72 -15.61 -32.43
C GLY A 173 0.74 -14.46 -32.22
N LEU A 174 0.06 -14.41 -31.06
CA LEU A 174 -0.83 -13.30 -30.69
C LEU A 174 -0.08 -12.02 -30.36
N LEU A 175 1.14 -12.17 -29.86
CA LEU A 175 2.12 -11.09 -29.68
C LEU A 175 3.40 -11.45 -30.42
N PRO A 176 4.05 -10.49 -31.07
CA PRO A 176 5.32 -10.74 -31.72
C PRO A 176 6.41 -11.06 -30.70
N MET A 177 7.40 -11.86 -31.10
CA MET A 177 8.66 -12.00 -30.37
C MET A 177 9.51 -10.74 -30.54
N PRO A 178 10.26 -10.28 -29.53
CA PRO A 178 11.26 -9.24 -29.73
C PRO A 178 12.35 -9.71 -30.72
N ALA A 179 12.79 -8.82 -31.60
CA ALA A 179 13.84 -9.15 -32.58
C ALA A 179 15.18 -9.48 -31.89
N SER A 180 15.50 -8.78 -30.82
CA SER A 180 16.58 -9.08 -29.87
C SER A 180 16.20 -8.59 -28.48
N TYR A 181 16.89 -9.09 -27.45
CA TYR A 181 16.66 -8.65 -26.07
C TYR A 181 17.97 -8.49 -25.31
N THR A 182 18.25 -7.26 -24.83
CA THR A 182 19.42 -6.93 -24.04
C THR A 182 19.00 -6.39 -22.68
N ALA A 183 19.53 -6.98 -21.60
CA ALA A 183 19.30 -6.50 -20.24
C ALA A 183 20.54 -5.76 -19.72
N LEU A 184 20.35 -4.57 -19.17
CA LEU A 184 21.39 -3.67 -18.68
C LEU A 184 21.07 -3.21 -17.26
N LEU A 185 22.11 -2.89 -16.47
CA LEU A 185 21.94 -2.29 -15.14
C LEU A 185 22.05 -0.76 -15.24
N TRP A 186 20.98 -0.06 -14.87
CA TRP A 186 20.94 1.40 -14.88
C TRP A 186 19.86 1.95 -13.91
N PRO A 187 20.18 2.99 -13.11
CA PRO A 187 21.53 3.43 -12.76
C PRO A 187 22.28 2.36 -11.96
N LEU A 188 23.52 2.09 -12.36
CA LEU A 188 24.33 1.05 -11.73
C LEU A 188 24.62 1.33 -10.25
N GLU A 189 24.84 2.61 -9.91
CA GLU A 189 25.07 3.06 -8.53
C GLU A 189 23.89 2.72 -7.61
N ASP A 190 22.66 2.88 -8.09
CA ASP A 190 21.44 2.53 -7.33
C ASP A 190 21.34 1.02 -7.11
N ALA A 191 21.65 0.20 -8.13
CA ALA A 191 21.66 -1.26 -8.00
C ALA A 191 22.67 -1.71 -6.94
N MET A 192 23.88 -1.17 -7.00
CA MET A 192 24.94 -1.46 -6.04
C MET A 192 24.64 -0.93 -4.64
N ALA A 193 24.03 0.26 -4.51
CA ALA A 193 23.64 0.84 -3.23
C ALA A 193 22.54 0.00 -2.53
N ARG A 194 21.56 -0.50 -3.29
CA ARG A 194 20.51 -1.40 -2.75
C ARG A 194 21.12 -2.69 -2.24
N LEU A 195 21.98 -3.32 -3.03
CA LEU A 195 22.63 -4.57 -2.67
C LEU A 195 23.57 -4.42 -1.46
N ARG A 196 24.36 -3.33 -1.41
CA ARG A 196 25.19 -2.99 -0.25
C ARG A 196 24.37 -2.84 1.02
N ALA A 197 23.20 -2.18 0.94
CA ALA A 197 22.29 -2.04 2.07
C ALA A 197 21.76 -3.40 2.54
N GLU A 198 21.46 -4.33 1.63
CA GLU A 198 21.00 -5.68 1.97
C GLU A 198 22.10 -6.49 2.66
N VAL A 199 23.31 -6.53 2.10
CA VAL A 199 24.46 -7.19 2.72
C VAL A 199 24.70 -6.67 4.12
N LYS A 200 24.73 -5.32 4.28
CA LYS A 200 24.92 -4.67 5.59
C LYS A 200 23.80 -5.02 6.59
N ASN A 201 22.58 -5.26 6.14
CA ASN A 201 21.46 -5.59 7.02
C ASN A 201 21.57 -7.00 7.62
N LEU A 202 22.22 -7.92 6.92
CA LEU A 202 22.44 -9.29 7.39
C LEU A 202 23.74 -9.43 8.19
N HIS A 203 24.63 -8.42 8.10
CA HIS A 203 25.89 -8.43 8.81
C HIS A 203 25.73 -8.23 10.32
N LEU A 204 26.43 -9.04 11.11
CA LEU A 204 26.49 -8.93 12.56
C LEU A 204 27.66 -8.01 12.98
N PRO A 205 27.42 -6.93 13.75
CA PRO A 205 28.50 -6.09 14.25
C PRO A 205 29.50 -6.89 15.09
N GLY A 206 30.78 -6.69 14.82
CA GLY A 206 31.87 -7.35 15.54
C GLY A 206 32.25 -8.75 15.03
N CYS A 207 31.56 -9.26 13.97
CA CYS A 207 31.93 -10.50 13.29
C CYS A 207 32.50 -10.19 11.90
N PRO A 208 33.39 -11.02 11.34
CA PRO A 208 33.75 -10.95 9.93
C PRO A 208 32.50 -11.06 9.05
N ASP A 209 32.43 -10.27 7.98
CA ASP A 209 31.32 -10.35 7.04
C ASP A 209 31.50 -11.60 6.15
N PRO A 210 30.66 -12.65 6.28
CA PRO A 210 30.82 -13.89 5.50
C PRO A 210 30.56 -13.68 4.00
N ASN A 211 29.99 -12.54 3.63
CA ASN A 211 29.62 -12.21 2.25
C ASN A 211 30.58 -11.20 1.60
N ALA A 212 31.55 -10.66 2.33
CA ALA A 212 32.46 -9.61 1.85
C ALA A 212 33.18 -10.00 0.56
N GLU A 213 33.77 -11.19 0.48
CA GLU A 213 34.47 -11.67 -0.71
C GLU A 213 33.54 -11.80 -1.92
N LYS A 214 32.31 -12.31 -1.70
CA LYS A 214 31.32 -12.47 -2.78
C LYS A 214 30.80 -11.14 -3.26
N TYR A 215 30.63 -10.17 -2.36
CA TYR A 215 30.28 -8.80 -2.72
C TYR A 215 31.41 -8.12 -3.50
N GLN A 216 32.65 -8.30 -3.08
CA GLN A 216 33.82 -7.77 -3.79
C GLN A 216 33.96 -8.38 -5.18
N ALA A 217 33.76 -9.71 -5.31
CA ALA A 217 33.77 -10.39 -6.60
C ALA A 217 32.70 -9.82 -7.57
N LEU A 218 31.52 -9.50 -7.05
CA LEU A 218 30.46 -8.85 -7.83
C LEU A 218 30.86 -7.42 -8.21
N SER A 219 31.41 -6.63 -7.30
CA SER A 219 31.88 -5.25 -7.56
C SER A 219 32.92 -5.24 -8.68
N LEU A 220 33.91 -6.12 -8.63
CA LEU A 220 34.91 -6.27 -9.68
C LEU A 220 34.34 -6.73 -11.03
N ALA A 221 33.26 -7.54 -11.00
CA ALA A 221 32.58 -7.94 -12.23
C ALA A 221 31.78 -6.79 -12.84
N VAL A 222 31.22 -5.94 -12.01
CA VAL A 222 30.46 -4.74 -12.41
C VAL A 222 31.38 -3.67 -13.01
N GLU A 223 32.55 -3.43 -12.42
CA GLU A 223 33.56 -2.47 -12.94
C GLU A 223 34.03 -2.79 -14.34
N LYS A 224 33.90 -4.04 -14.78
CA LYS A 224 34.30 -4.48 -16.13
C LYS A 224 33.20 -4.32 -17.18
N LEU A 225 32.02 -3.85 -16.79
CA LEU A 225 30.92 -3.63 -17.72
C LEU A 225 31.15 -2.34 -18.51
N PRO A 226 30.83 -2.34 -19.81
CA PRO A 226 30.81 -1.11 -20.57
C PRO A 226 29.70 -0.18 -20.06
N PRO A 227 29.87 1.14 -20.19
CA PRO A 227 28.82 2.11 -19.87
C PRO A 227 27.55 1.85 -20.68
N VAL A 228 26.38 2.06 -20.06
CA VAL A 228 25.08 1.84 -20.70
C VAL A 228 24.94 2.70 -21.96
N GLU A 229 25.44 3.92 -21.93
CA GLU A 229 25.43 4.86 -23.04
C GLU A 229 26.14 4.28 -24.27
N GLN A 230 27.29 3.62 -24.08
CA GLN A 230 28.02 2.97 -25.15
C GLN A 230 27.27 1.78 -25.74
N LEU A 231 26.62 0.99 -24.89
CA LEU A 231 25.81 -0.15 -25.33
C LEU A 231 24.56 0.31 -26.09
N LEU A 232 23.87 1.36 -25.59
CA LEU A 232 22.70 1.93 -26.27
C LEU A 232 23.09 2.53 -27.64
N ALA A 233 24.24 3.20 -27.76
CA ALA A 233 24.74 3.74 -29.02
C ALA A 233 25.02 2.64 -30.06
N GLN A 234 25.49 1.46 -29.64
CA GLN A 234 25.65 0.30 -30.53
C GLN A 234 24.30 -0.34 -30.90
N TRP A 235 23.34 -0.31 -29.98
CA TRP A 235 22.06 -0.96 -30.14
C TRP A 235 21.06 -0.12 -30.95
N LEU A 236 21.17 1.22 -30.88
CA LEU A 236 20.40 2.20 -31.67
C LEU A 236 21.35 2.88 -32.70
N PRO A 237 21.79 2.17 -33.72
CA PRO A 237 22.81 2.69 -34.65
C PRO A 237 22.32 3.84 -35.51
N ASP A 238 21.00 3.97 -35.70
CA ASP A 238 20.38 4.98 -36.55
C ASP A 238 20.09 6.26 -35.79
N ALA A 239 20.88 7.31 -36.02
CA ALA A 239 20.61 8.64 -35.45
C ALA A 239 19.24 9.22 -35.86
N ALA A 240 18.61 8.70 -36.91
CA ALA A 240 17.29 9.09 -37.38
C ALA A 240 16.16 8.19 -36.85
N GLY A 241 16.44 7.22 -35.96
CA GLY A 241 15.50 6.23 -35.50
C GLY A 241 14.39 6.78 -34.60
N ARG A 242 13.31 6.02 -34.47
CA ARG A 242 12.23 6.24 -33.51
C ARG A 242 12.30 5.19 -32.41
N CYS A 243 12.31 5.62 -31.14
CA CYS A 243 12.40 4.69 -30.03
C CYS A 243 11.28 4.96 -29.02
N LEU A 244 10.62 3.89 -28.56
CA LEU A 244 9.71 3.93 -27.42
C LEU A 244 10.54 3.69 -26.15
N VAL A 245 10.50 4.63 -25.21
CA VAL A 245 11.08 4.49 -23.87
C VAL A 245 9.93 4.35 -22.89
N LEU A 246 9.66 3.12 -22.46
CA LEU A 246 8.57 2.80 -21.54
C LEU A 246 9.10 2.68 -20.13
N CYS A 247 8.65 3.55 -19.24
CA CYS A 247 9.06 3.61 -17.85
C CYS A 247 8.02 2.96 -16.93
N GLU A 248 8.43 2.48 -15.77
CA GLU A 248 7.52 1.80 -14.83
C GLU A 248 6.45 2.74 -14.28
N ASP A 249 6.81 4.00 -14.01
CA ASP A 249 5.94 5.06 -13.49
C ASP A 249 6.29 6.45 -14.06
N ASP A 250 5.43 7.45 -13.75
CA ASP A 250 5.62 8.83 -14.20
C ASP A 250 6.90 9.48 -13.64
N ALA A 251 7.31 9.13 -12.42
CA ALA A 251 8.54 9.63 -11.81
C ALA A 251 9.78 9.08 -12.53
N ALA A 252 9.76 7.80 -12.92
CA ALA A 252 10.80 7.21 -13.75
C ALA A 252 10.83 7.83 -15.15
N ALA A 253 9.65 8.10 -15.74
CA ALA A 253 9.57 8.77 -17.05
C ALA A 253 10.15 10.18 -17.01
N ALA A 254 9.81 10.98 -16.01
CA ALA A 254 10.36 12.32 -15.83
C ALA A 254 11.89 12.30 -15.67
N GLN A 255 12.42 11.43 -14.81
CA GLN A 255 13.87 11.30 -14.61
C GLN A 255 14.60 10.80 -15.86
N THR A 256 14.00 9.84 -16.59
CA THR A 256 14.60 9.32 -17.81
C THR A 256 14.64 10.39 -18.91
N ALA A 257 13.59 11.23 -19.00
CA ALA A 257 13.55 12.35 -19.93
C ALA A 257 14.65 13.38 -19.63
N GLU A 258 14.91 13.70 -18.36
CA GLU A 258 15.99 14.61 -17.95
C GLU A 258 17.40 14.07 -18.28
N GLN A 259 17.55 12.75 -18.31
CA GLN A 259 18.83 12.07 -18.56
C GLN A 259 18.97 11.56 -19.99
N ALA A 260 17.98 11.81 -20.84
CA ALA A 260 17.92 11.22 -22.18
C ALA A 260 19.10 11.61 -23.07
N GLU A 261 19.55 12.86 -23.04
CA GLU A 261 20.73 13.29 -23.83
C GLU A 261 22.00 12.57 -23.39
N LYS A 262 22.16 12.29 -22.10
CA LYS A 262 23.28 11.52 -21.58
C LYS A 262 23.21 10.05 -22.02
N LEU A 263 22.01 9.46 -21.98
CA LEU A 263 21.80 8.04 -22.28
C LEU A 263 21.83 7.75 -23.79
N PHE A 264 21.25 8.62 -24.62
CA PHE A 264 20.98 8.37 -26.03
C PHE A 264 21.79 9.28 -26.98
N GLY A 265 22.56 10.24 -26.45
CA GLY A 265 23.38 11.18 -27.20
C GLY A 265 22.76 12.56 -27.35
N ALA A 266 23.59 13.55 -27.63
CA ALA A 266 23.18 14.94 -27.84
C ALA A 266 22.32 15.08 -29.10
N GLY A 267 21.32 15.99 -29.04
CA GLY A 267 20.40 16.24 -30.15
C GLY A 267 19.22 15.28 -30.22
N THR A 268 19.02 14.46 -29.20
CA THR A 268 17.85 13.58 -29.08
C THR A 268 16.57 14.41 -28.84
N HIS A 269 15.55 14.20 -29.64
CA HIS A 269 14.23 14.83 -29.43
C HIS A 269 13.34 13.98 -28.55
N ILE A 270 12.75 14.57 -27.51
CA ILE A 270 11.96 13.87 -26.50
C ILE A 270 10.50 14.30 -26.60
N TYR A 271 9.61 13.33 -26.72
CA TYR A 271 8.16 13.50 -26.75
C TYR A 271 7.54 12.82 -25.55
N LYS A 272 6.49 13.42 -24.99
CA LYS A 272 5.65 12.85 -23.93
C LYS A 272 4.30 12.35 -24.45
N ASP A 273 3.94 12.75 -25.65
CA ASP A 273 2.69 12.34 -26.33
C ASP A 273 2.99 11.69 -27.68
N ALA A 274 2.09 10.79 -28.06
CA ALA A 274 2.24 10.03 -29.29
C ALA A 274 1.93 10.85 -30.56
N GLU A 275 1.14 11.92 -30.47
CA GLU A 275 0.74 12.75 -31.64
C GLU A 275 1.93 13.59 -32.12
N GLY A 276 2.58 14.34 -31.20
CA GLY A 276 3.81 15.08 -31.51
C GLY A 276 4.92 14.16 -31.99
N PHE A 277 5.10 13.02 -31.35
CA PHE A 277 6.07 11.99 -31.77
C PHE A 277 5.82 11.44 -33.18
N ALA A 278 4.56 11.24 -33.54
CA ALA A 278 4.18 10.73 -34.86
C ALA A 278 4.33 11.80 -35.96
N ALA A 279 4.10 13.06 -35.63
CA ALA A 279 4.11 14.18 -36.58
C ALA A 279 5.53 14.66 -36.97
N ASP A 280 6.55 14.36 -36.13
CA ASP A 280 7.90 14.82 -36.39
C ASP A 280 8.61 13.94 -37.43
N GLU A 281 9.10 14.55 -38.51
CA GLU A 281 9.88 13.93 -39.57
C GLU A 281 11.38 14.28 -39.52
N ALA A 282 11.85 14.86 -38.42
CA ALA A 282 13.26 15.28 -38.28
C ALA A 282 14.23 14.11 -38.43
N ALA A 283 15.45 14.40 -38.92
CA ALA A 283 16.51 13.42 -39.17
C ALA A 283 17.32 13.07 -37.89
N THR A 284 16.74 13.25 -36.69
CA THR A 284 17.37 12.98 -35.39
C THR A 284 16.69 11.83 -34.67
N LEU A 285 17.36 11.23 -33.67
CA LEU A 285 16.75 10.21 -32.82
C LEU A 285 15.60 10.81 -32.01
N ARG A 286 14.43 10.20 -32.12
CA ARG A 286 13.19 10.62 -31.49
C ARG A 286 12.78 9.60 -30.44
N LEU A 287 12.56 10.07 -29.21
CA LEU A 287 12.16 9.25 -28.09
C LEU A 287 10.75 9.59 -27.66
N LEU A 288 9.85 8.63 -27.65
CA LEU A 288 8.61 8.73 -26.92
C LEU A 288 8.84 8.17 -25.51
N VAL A 289 8.94 9.06 -24.51
CA VAL A 289 9.18 8.68 -23.11
C VAL A 289 7.85 8.76 -22.36
N CYS A 290 7.33 7.63 -21.90
CA CYS A 290 6.05 7.56 -21.21
C CYS A 290 6.04 6.49 -20.10
N ALA A 291 5.11 6.65 -19.18
CA ALA A 291 4.86 5.67 -18.13
C ALA A 291 4.07 4.45 -18.66
N ASN A 292 4.22 3.33 -17.96
CA ASN A 292 3.53 2.09 -18.26
C ASN A 292 2.02 2.21 -18.00
N GLY A 293 1.23 2.50 -19.03
CA GLY A 293 -0.20 2.66 -18.95
C GLY A 293 -0.95 2.09 -20.17
N PRO A 294 -2.29 2.02 -20.11
CA PRO A 294 -3.10 1.51 -21.21
C PRO A 294 -2.93 2.27 -22.53
N ALA A 295 -2.60 3.55 -22.50
CA ALA A 295 -2.38 4.39 -23.68
C ALA A 295 -1.27 3.87 -24.60
N VAL A 296 -0.26 3.21 -24.03
CA VAL A 296 0.88 2.63 -24.78
C VAL A 296 0.47 1.48 -25.69
N GLN A 297 -0.72 0.92 -25.53
CA GLN A 297 -1.20 -0.20 -26.38
C GLN A 297 -1.64 0.24 -27.79
N ALA A 298 -1.69 1.54 -28.06
CA ALA A 298 -1.98 2.04 -29.41
C ALA A 298 -0.81 1.72 -30.35
N PRO A 299 -1.06 1.21 -31.58
CA PRO A 299 0.01 0.91 -32.54
C PRO A 299 0.83 2.15 -32.88
N LEU A 300 2.15 2.02 -32.78
CA LEU A 300 3.13 3.04 -33.15
C LEU A 300 3.87 2.59 -34.40
N ALA A 301 3.85 3.42 -35.45
CA ALA A 301 4.50 3.10 -36.70
C ALA A 301 5.99 3.54 -36.70
N GLY A 302 6.83 2.76 -37.38
CA GLY A 302 8.22 3.11 -37.65
C GLY A 302 9.13 3.13 -36.42
N ILE A 303 8.81 2.34 -35.40
CA ILE A 303 9.66 2.20 -34.20
C ILE A 303 10.86 1.32 -34.53
N SER A 304 12.07 1.83 -34.28
CA SER A 304 13.35 1.12 -34.48
C SER A 304 13.73 0.25 -33.29
N GLY A 305 13.22 0.58 -32.08
CA GLY A 305 13.51 -0.18 -30.88
C GLY A 305 12.71 0.30 -29.65
N VAL A 306 12.73 -0.51 -28.61
CA VAL A 306 12.05 -0.25 -27.33
C VAL A 306 13.04 -0.32 -26.18
N VAL A 307 13.00 0.67 -25.29
CA VAL A 307 13.75 0.68 -24.04
C VAL A 307 12.76 0.58 -22.87
N LEU A 308 12.89 -0.44 -22.04
CA LEU A 308 12.11 -0.62 -20.82
C LEU A 308 12.93 -0.12 -19.63
N VAL A 309 12.45 0.90 -18.91
CA VAL A 309 13.14 1.46 -17.75
C VAL A 309 12.43 1.03 -16.47
N ARG A 310 13.11 0.26 -15.63
CA ARG A 310 12.53 -0.37 -14.42
C ARG A 310 13.33 -0.04 -13.18
N ARG A 311 12.61 0.26 -12.11
CA ARG A 311 13.18 0.48 -10.77
C ARG A 311 12.93 -0.70 -9.84
N SER A 312 11.85 -1.46 -10.08
CA SER A 312 11.47 -2.62 -9.28
C SER A 312 11.93 -3.94 -9.92
N ALA A 313 12.01 -4.98 -9.11
CA ALA A 313 12.23 -6.35 -9.57
C ALA A 313 10.91 -7.12 -9.77
N GLU A 314 9.77 -6.43 -9.71
CA GLU A 314 8.46 -7.05 -9.80
C GLU A 314 8.22 -7.68 -11.18
N PRO A 315 8.04 -9.01 -11.26
CA PRO A 315 7.80 -9.68 -12.55
C PRO A 315 6.55 -9.21 -13.27
N THR A 316 5.54 -8.80 -12.49
CA THR A 316 4.25 -8.29 -12.98
C THR A 316 4.45 -7.05 -13.83
N ALA A 317 5.11 -6.01 -13.30
CA ALA A 317 5.37 -4.77 -14.04
C ALA A 317 6.17 -5.05 -15.32
N TYR A 318 7.20 -5.91 -15.23
CA TYR A 318 7.99 -6.32 -16.38
C TYR A 318 7.14 -6.93 -17.50
N ARG A 319 6.29 -7.91 -17.16
CA ARG A 319 5.46 -8.61 -18.14
C ARG A 319 4.45 -7.69 -18.80
N GLN A 320 3.84 -6.79 -18.02
CA GLN A 320 2.92 -5.78 -18.56
C GLN A 320 3.62 -4.81 -19.51
N MET A 321 4.78 -4.27 -19.10
CA MET A 321 5.56 -3.35 -19.93
C MET A 321 5.95 -4.00 -21.25
N LEU A 322 6.49 -5.20 -21.20
CA LEU A 322 6.90 -5.93 -22.43
C LEU A 322 5.70 -6.25 -23.32
N ALA A 323 4.59 -6.75 -22.76
CA ALA A 323 3.39 -7.04 -23.53
C ALA A 323 2.85 -5.79 -24.24
N ARG A 324 2.78 -4.65 -23.55
CA ARG A 324 2.31 -3.38 -24.11
C ARG A 324 3.24 -2.85 -25.19
N ALA A 325 4.54 -2.91 -24.95
CA ALA A 325 5.55 -2.49 -25.93
C ALA A 325 5.49 -3.31 -27.21
N LEU A 326 5.43 -4.64 -27.11
CA LEU A 326 5.31 -5.53 -28.27
C LEU A 326 3.97 -5.35 -29.01
N ALA A 327 2.88 -5.12 -28.28
CA ALA A 327 1.58 -4.82 -28.89
C ALA A 327 1.59 -3.50 -29.67
N ALA A 328 2.32 -2.50 -29.19
CA ALA A 328 2.42 -1.18 -29.83
C ALA A 328 3.42 -1.15 -30.99
N CYS A 329 4.56 -1.80 -30.86
CA CYS A 329 5.72 -1.62 -31.75
C CYS A 329 5.99 -2.81 -32.68
N GLY A 330 5.42 -3.97 -32.39
CA GLY A 330 5.71 -5.19 -33.16
C GLY A 330 7.03 -5.87 -32.76
N SER A 331 7.60 -6.65 -33.69
CA SER A 331 8.89 -7.34 -33.51
C SER A 331 10.05 -6.38 -33.71
N VAL A 332 10.49 -5.75 -32.63
CA VAL A 332 11.60 -4.80 -32.60
C VAL A 332 12.64 -5.22 -31.55
N PRO A 333 13.88 -4.72 -31.63
CA PRO A 333 14.85 -4.86 -30.55
C PRO A 333 14.32 -4.27 -29.24
N VAL A 334 14.57 -4.96 -28.12
CA VAL A 334 14.18 -4.54 -26.78
C VAL A 334 15.42 -4.46 -25.88
N ALA A 335 15.66 -3.31 -25.26
CA ALA A 335 16.63 -3.13 -24.17
C ALA A 335 15.92 -2.92 -22.86
N GLU A 336 16.30 -3.64 -21.82
CA GLU A 336 15.81 -3.45 -20.46
C GLU A 336 16.87 -2.75 -19.62
N LEU A 337 16.54 -1.57 -19.09
CA LEU A 337 17.35 -0.83 -18.13
C LEU A 337 16.76 -1.03 -16.73
N SER A 338 17.50 -1.62 -15.82
CA SER A 338 17.03 -1.86 -14.46
C SER A 338 18.09 -1.59 -13.41
N ALA A 339 17.71 -0.91 -12.34
CA ALA A 339 18.53 -0.72 -11.15
C ALA A 339 18.55 -1.94 -10.21
N ALA A 340 17.84 -3.03 -10.54
CA ALA A 340 17.73 -4.23 -9.71
C ALA A 340 18.35 -5.45 -10.41
N PHE A 341 19.32 -6.09 -9.77
CA PHE A 341 19.94 -7.33 -10.30
C PHE A 341 18.91 -8.46 -10.50
N GLU A 342 17.86 -8.48 -9.68
CA GLU A 342 16.74 -9.44 -9.77
C GLU A 342 16.01 -9.36 -11.09
N ALA A 343 15.91 -8.18 -11.67
CA ALA A 343 15.24 -7.96 -12.95
C ALA A 343 15.84 -8.81 -14.07
N LEU A 344 17.14 -9.07 -14.02
CA LEU A 344 17.84 -9.93 -14.97
C LEU A 344 17.36 -11.39 -14.95
N THR A 345 16.60 -11.80 -13.93
CA THR A 345 16.01 -13.13 -13.84
C THR A 345 14.64 -13.23 -14.51
N CYS A 346 13.91 -12.11 -14.64
CA CYS A 346 12.55 -12.09 -15.20
C CYS A 346 12.53 -12.56 -16.66
N VAL A 347 13.45 -12.05 -17.48
CA VAL A 347 13.55 -12.45 -18.89
C VAL A 347 13.89 -13.93 -19.06
N GLN A 348 14.67 -14.51 -18.15
CA GLN A 348 15.00 -15.94 -18.21
C GLN A 348 13.80 -16.82 -17.91
N GLN A 349 12.93 -16.41 -16.99
CA GLN A 349 11.70 -17.12 -16.72
C GLN A 349 10.77 -17.09 -17.95
N LEU A 350 10.66 -15.92 -18.60
CA LEU A 350 9.89 -15.80 -19.84
C LEU A 350 10.46 -16.69 -20.96
N ARG A 351 11.79 -16.70 -21.13
CA ARG A 351 12.45 -17.60 -22.11
C ARG A 351 12.15 -19.07 -21.83
N LYS A 352 12.14 -19.50 -20.57
CA LYS A 352 11.77 -20.88 -20.20
C LYS A 352 10.32 -21.19 -20.56
N GLU A 353 9.40 -20.24 -20.34
CA GLU A 353 7.99 -20.38 -20.71
C GLU A 353 7.85 -20.56 -22.23
N CYS A 354 8.54 -19.73 -23.04
CA CYS A 354 8.57 -19.87 -24.49
C CYS A 354 9.16 -21.21 -24.93
N SER A 355 10.30 -21.62 -24.38
CA SER A 355 10.97 -22.90 -24.71
C SER A 355 10.11 -24.11 -24.33
N ALA A 356 9.41 -24.07 -23.19
CA ALA A 356 8.51 -25.13 -22.78
C ALA A 356 7.31 -25.31 -23.73
N ALA A 357 6.94 -24.25 -24.45
CA ALA A 357 5.90 -24.28 -25.47
C ALA A 357 6.41 -24.68 -26.88
N GLY A 358 7.68 -25.12 -26.99
CA GLY A 358 8.26 -25.66 -28.23
C GLY A 358 8.78 -24.61 -29.22
N THR A 359 8.88 -23.35 -28.81
CA THR A 359 9.39 -22.26 -29.65
C THR A 359 10.86 -21.96 -29.30
N GLU A 360 11.70 -21.71 -30.30
CA GLU A 360 13.05 -21.18 -30.04
C GLU A 360 12.93 -19.88 -29.25
N ALA A 361 13.62 -19.85 -28.09
CA ALA A 361 13.62 -18.67 -27.27
C ALA A 361 14.32 -17.53 -28.04
N PHE A 362 13.73 -16.32 -28.02
CA PHE A 362 14.35 -15.14 -28.63
C PHE A 362 15.78 -14.94 -28.11
N PRO A 363 16.71 -14.46 -28.98
CA PRO A 363 18.10 -14.29 -28.62
C PRO A 363 18.23 -13.28 -27.47
N LEU A 364 18.93 -13.68 -26.42
CA LEU A 364 19.23 -12.83 -25.27
C LEU A 364 20.71 -12.49 -25.33
N GLU A 365 21.03 -11.24 -25.64
CA GLU A 365 22.36 -10.71 -25.51
C GLU A 365 22.68 -10.46 -24.03
N GLU A 366 23.73 -11.11 -23.53
CA GLU A 366 24.06 -11.05 -22.11
C GLU A 366 25.44 -10.41 -21.86
N PRO A 367 25.57 -9.09 -21.93
CA PRO A 367 26.82 -8.43 -21.53
C PRO A 367 27.13 -8.61 -20.05
N LEU A 368 26.12 -9.08 -19.26
CA LEU A 368 26.20 -9.21 -17.81
C LEU A 368 26.40 -10.65 -17.30
N SER A 369 26.82 -11.60 -18.15
CA SER A 369 26.88 -13.02 -17.71
C SER A 369 27.79 -13.27 -16.50
N ALA A 370 28.93 -12.55 -16.39
CA ALA A 370 29.82 -12.61 -15.25
C ALA A 370 29.20 -11.99 -13.99
N CYS A 371 28.58 -10.82 -14.12
CA CYS A 371 27.86 -10.16 -13.03
C CYS A 371 26.71 -11.01 -12.51
N ARG A 372 25.96 -11.65 -13.40
CA ARG A 372 24.87 -12.57 -13.00
C ARG A 372 25.37 -13.78 -12.24
N ARG A 373 26.51 -14.35 -12.62
CA ARG A 373 27.10 -15.47 -11.87
C ARG A 373 27.51 -15.02 -10.46
N ALA A 374 28.26 -13.92 -10.37
CA ALA A 374 28.68 -13.36 -9.10
C ALA A 374 27.47 -12.96 -8.20
N TYR A 375 26.47 -12.30 -8.79
CA TYR A 375 25.22 -11.96 -8.08
C TYR A 375 24.50 -13.21 -7.56
N ARG A 376 24.36 -14.27 -8.38
CA ARG A 376 23.71 -15.52 -7.92
C ARG A 376 24.47 -16.19 -6.78
N GLN A 377 25.80 -16.16 -6.79
CA GLN A 377 26.61 -16.70 -5.70
C GLN A 377 26.41 -15.90 -4.41
N LEU A 378 26.46 -14.56 -4.51
CA LEU A 378 26.16 -13.69 -3.38
C LEU A 378 24.74 -13.90 -2.90
N ARG A 379 23.75 -13.96 -3.80
CA ARG A 379 22.33 -14.15 -3.45
C ARG A 379 22.10 -15.44 -2.68
N ARG A 380 22.68 -16.57 -3.14
CA ARG A 380 22.60 -17.86 -2.40
C ARG A 380 23.18 -17.77 -1.01
N ALA A 381 24.27 -17.05 -0.83
CA ALA A 381 24.88 -16.83 0.48
C ALA A 381 23.99 -15.98 1.39
N LEU A 382 23.42 -14.90 0.87
CA LEU A 382 22.49 -14.06 1.63
C LEU A 382 21.19 -14.81 2.02
N ASP A 383 20.66 -15.65 1.12
CA ASP A 383 19.51 -16.50 1.40
C ASP A 383 19.84 -17.56 2.47
N SER A 384 21.08 -18.13 2.46
CA SER A 384 21.56 -19.03 3.51
C SER A 384 21.69 -18.36 4.87
N ASP A 385 22.17 -17.12 4.91
CA ASP A 385 22.18 -16.31 6.14
C ASP A 385 20.76 -16.01 6.63
N TRP A 386 19.84 -15.67 5.74
CA TRP A 386 18.44 -15.48 6.11
C TRP A 386 17.84 -16.75 6.74
N GLU A 387 18.13 -17.95 6.16
CA GLU A 387 17.69 -19.23 6.70
C GLU A 387 18.22 -19.48 8.11
N ARG A 388 19.47 -19.13 8.40
CA ARG A 388 20.06 -19.25 9.74
C ARG A 388 19.31 -18.42 10.77
N TYR A 389 18.99 -17.16 10.45
CA TYR A 389 18.21 -16.30 11.34
C TYR A 389 16.77 -16.79 11.50
N TYR A 390 16.16 -17.26 10.41
CA TYR A 390 14.81 -17.82 10.44
C TYR A 390 14.72 -19.09 11.28
N ALA A 391 15.70 -19.99 11.17
CA ALA A 391 15.76 -21.19 11.98
C ALA A 391 15.84 -20.87 13.48
N ALA A 392 16.68 -19.90 13.85
CA ALA A 392 16.78 -19.41 15.23
C ALA A 392 15.45 -18.81 15.74
N ALA A 393 14.78 -17.98 14.93
CA ALA A 393 13.48 -17.41 15.27
C ALA A 393 12.40 -18.49 15.41
N LYS A 394 12.38 -19.51 14.53
CA LYS A 394 11.46 -20.64 14.59
C LYS A 394 11.68 -21.48 15.83
N GLN A 395 12.92 -21.77 16.18
CA GLN A 395 13.23 -22.49 17.41
C GLN A 395 12.80 -21.71 18.66
N MET A 396 13.03 -20.40 18.67
CA MET A 396 12.61 -19.52 19.73
C MET A 396 11.10 -19.59 19.99
N THR A 397 10.28 -19.59 18.92
CA THR A 397 8.83 -19.73 19.05
C THR A 397 8.41 -21.14 19.47
N ALA A 398 9.11 -22.16 19.03
CA ALA A 398 8.88 -23.53 19.50
C ALA A 398 9.15 -23.73 21.00
N GLU A 399 10.05 -22.93 21.58
CA GLU A 399 10.29 -22.84 23.03
C GLU A 399 9.29 -21.93 23.77
N GLY A 400 8.23 -21.48 23.11
CA GLY A 400 7.19 -20.64 23.71
C GLY A 400 7.58 -19.17 23.88
N LYS A 401 8.70 -18.71 23.29
CA LYS A 401 9.15 -17.32 23.35
C LYS A 401 8.51 -16.49 22.25
N THR A 402 8.20 -15.25 22.56
CA THR A 402 7.65 -14.30 21.57
C THR A 402 8.75 -13.76 20.64
N LEU A 403 8.36 -13.38 19.39
CA LEU A 403 9.23 -12.66 18.45
C LEU A 403 9.26 -11.14 18.70
N ASP A 404 8.53 -10.64 19.71
CA ASP A 404 8.55 -9.23 20.13
C ASP A 404 9.65 -8.99 21.16
N VAL A 405 10.89 -9.16 20.70
CA VAL A 405 12.09 -9.02 21.52
C VAL A 405 12.81 -7.69 21.24
N PRO A 406 13.59 -7.17 22.21
CA PRO A 406 14.43 -5.99 21.99
C PRO A 406 15.44 -6.21 20.86
N ARG A 407 15.86 -5.11 20.23
CA ARG A 407 16.87 -5.13 19.15
C ARG A 407 18.19 -5.81 19.55
N SER A 408 18.58 -5.69 20.80
CA SER A 408 19.79 -6.30 21.36
C SER A 408 19.65 -7.79 21.67
N TYR A 409 18.45 -8.36 21.55
CA TYR A 409 18.19 -9.73 21.93
C TYR A 409 18.89 -10.75 20.99
N SER A 410 19.59 -11.71 21.59
CA SER A 410 20.25 -12.82 20.90
C SER A 410 19.67 -14.14 21.37
N PHE A 411 19.58 -15.11 20.47
CA PHE A 411 19.13 -16.47 20.74
C PHE A 411 20.03 -17.47 20.02
N GLY A 412 20.56 -18.45 20.74
CA GLY A 412 21.49 -19.43 20.16
C GLY A 412 22.75 -18.80 19.52
N GLY A 413 23.25 -17.67 20.06
CA GLY A 413 24.38 -16.94 19.48
C GLY A 413 24.03 -16.09 18.25
N VAL A 414 22.75 -16.01 17.87
CA VAL A 414 22.27 -15.25 16.71
C VAL A 414 21.51 -13.99 17.19
N ALA A 415 21.85 -12.80 16.65
CA ALA A 415 21.19 -11.52 17.00
C ALA A 415 19.78 -11.42 16.34
N VAL A 416 18.87 -12.27 16.82
CA VAL A 416 17.51 -12.42 16.26
C VAL A 416 16.72 -11.13 16.39
N GLY A 417 16.82 -10.39 17.49
CA GLY A 417 16.05 -9.16 17.71
C GLY A 417 16.35 -8.09 16.65
N ARG A 418 17.62 -7.86 16.33
CA ARG A 418 18.04 -6.92 15.28
C ARG A 418 17.57 -7.36 13.88
N TRP A 419 17.64 -8.66 13.61
CA TRP A 419 17.20 -9.21 12.34
C TRP A 419 15.69 -9.08 12.16
N LEU A 420 14.88 -9.43 13.16
CA LEU A 420 13.41 -9.26 13.15
C LEU A 420 13.01 -7.80 12.94
N GLU A 421 13.68 -6.86 13.63
CA GLU A 421 13.44 -5.43 13.41
C GLU A 421 13.75 -5.01 11.97
N ASN A 422 14.86 -5.50 11.40
CA ASN A 422 15.21 -5.24 10.01
C ASN A 422 14.14 -5.79 9.05
N GLN A 423 13.61 -7.01 9.27
CA GLN A 423 12.53 -7.55 8.46
C GLN A 423 11.27 -6.65 8.51
N ARG A 424 10.91 -6.13 9.70
CA ARG A 424 9.81 -5.16 9.87
C ARG A 424 10.04 -3.88 9.05
N LEU A 425 11.24 -3.33 9.13
CA LEU A 425 11.60 -2.09 8.42
C LEU A 425 11.63 -2.27 6.91
N VAL A 426 12.12 -3.41 6.41
CA VAL A 426 12.15 -3.74 4.98
C VAL A 426 10.72 -3.90 4.45
N ARG A 427 9.86 -4.65 5.14
CA ARG A 427 8.45 -4.81 4.75
C ARG A 427 7.70 -3.48 4.74
N ALA A 428 7.99 -2.59 5.69
CA ALA A 428 7.38 -1.26 5.78
C ALA A 428 7.98 -0.24 4.78
N GLY A 429 8.89 -0.64 3.88
CA GLY A 429 9.57 0.27 2.93
C GLY A 429 10.50 1.31 3.58
N LYS A 430 10.74 1.21 4.90
CA LYS A 430 11.56 2.17 5.67
C LYS A 430 13.05 1.85 5.65
N LYS A 431 13.42 0.72 5.11
CA LYS A 431 14.82 0.28 4.97
C LYS A 431 15.02 -0.42 3.64
N LYS A 432 16.10 -0.10 2.95
CA LYS A 432 16.51 -0.80 1.73
C LYS A 432 16.88 -2.25 2.08
N GLY A 433 16.36 -3.20 1.35
CA GLY A 433 16.57 -4.64 1.55
C GLY A 433 15.56 -5.45 0.74
N ARG A 434 15.68 -6.77 0.80
CA ARG A 434 14.78 -7.69 0.13
C ARG A 434 14.07 -8.59 1.15
N LEU A 435 12.76 -8.65 1.04
CA LEU A 435 11.94 -9.64 1.73
C LEU A 435 10.93 -10.16 0.70
N THR A 436 11.09 -11.44 0.31
CA THR A 436 10.16 -12.04 -0.65
C THR A 436 8.82 -12.36 0.01
N ALA A 437 7.75 -12.45 -0.79
CA ALA A 437 6.43 -12.86 -0.29
C ALA A 437 6.48 -14.22 0.43
N ALA A 438 7.27 -15.17 -0.10
CA ALA A 438 7.47 -16.47 0.53
C ALA A 438 8.17 -16.38 1.90
N GLN A 439 9.18 -15.52 2.03
CA GLN A 439 9.87 -15.27 3.31
C GLN A 439 8.93 -14.58 4.31
N ALA A 440 8.14 -13.61 3.87
CA ALA A 440 7.14 -12.94 4.71
C ALA A 440 6.10 -13.96 5.22
N ALA A 441 5.53 -14.79 4.34
CA ALA A 441 4.57 -15.82 4.71
C ALA A 441 5.15 -16.86 5.70
N ARG A 442 6.43 -17.18 5.59
CA ARG A 442 7.11 -18.06 6.56
C ARG A 442 7.25 -17.39 7.93
N LEU A 443 7.55 -16.09 7.97
CA LEU A 443 7.59 -15.32 9.22
C LEU A 443 6.20 -15.20 9.84
N ASP A 444 5.15 -15.01 9.03
CA ASP A 444 3.76 -15.00 9.50
C ASP A 444 3.39 -16.32 10.19
N LYS A 445 3.81 -17.47 9.63
CA LYS A 445 3.56 -18.81 10.20
C LYS A 445 4.19 -19.04 11.58
N ILE A 446 5.28 -18.35 11.89
CA ILE A 446 5.91 -18.42 13.22
C ILE A 446 5.47 -17.29 14.16
N GLY A 447 4.40 -16.58 13.81
CA GLY A 447 3.81 -15.54 14.65
C GLY A 447 4.54 -14.20 14.61
N MET A 448 5.15 -13.84 13.47
CA MET A 448 5.79 -12.55 13.30
C MET A 448 4.77 -11.41 13.37
N ASN A 449 4.92 -10.55 14.37
CA ASN A 449 4.19 -9.30 14.42
C ASN A 449 4.96 -8.23 13.63
N TRP A 450 4.35 -7.68 12.59
CA TRP A 450 4.94 -6.68 11.72
C TRP A 450 4.82 -5.25 12.23
N GLN A 451 3.93 -5.02 13.21
CA GLN A 451 3.78 -3.71 13.81
C GLN A 451 5.01 -3.39 14.66
N LYS A 452 5.33 -2.10 14.76
CA LYS A 452 6.39 -1.66 15.68
C LYS A 452 5.97 -2.01 17.11
N ARG A 453 6.93 -2.42 17.94
CA ARG A 453 6.71 -2.67 19.37
C ARG A 453 6.01 -1.50 20.07
N LEU A 454 6.32 -0.26 19.68
CA LEU A 454 5.66 0.94 20.21
C LEU A 454 4.20 1.07 19.75
N GLU A 455 3.87 0.62 18.56
CA GLU A 455 2.49 0.59 18.06
C GLU A 455 1.68 -0.52 18.72
N LEU A 456 2.31 -1.69 18.93
CA LEU A 456 1.67 -2.78 19.68
C LEU A 456 1.43 -2.38 21.15
N ALA A 457 2.41 -1.77 21.80
CA ALA A 457 2.24 -1.25 23.17
C ALA A 457 1.14 -0.18 23.23
N TRP A 458 1.01 0.64 22.21
CA TRP A 458 -0.07 1.60 22.06
C TRP A 458 -1.44 0.91 21.89
N GLU A 459 -1.57 -0.08 21.00
CA GLU A 459 -2.82 -0.82 20.80
C GLU A 459 -3.23 -1.60 22.07
N ASN A 460 -2.28 -2.21 22.76
CA ASN A 460 -2.52 -2.86 24.05
C ASN A 460 -3.01 -1.85 25.10
N GLY A 461 -2.43 -0.65 25.13
CA GLY A 461 -2.89 0.44 25.98
C GLY A 461 -4.31 0.88 25.68
N CYS A 462 -4.64 1.07 24.40
CA CYS A 462 -6.00 1.41 23.97
C CYS A 462 -7.00 0.29 24.30
N ALA A 463 -6.63 -0.98 24.12
CA ALA A 463 -7.48 -2.12 24.45
C ALA A 463 -7.74 -2.22 25.97
N SER A 464 -6.69 -2.01 26.77
CA SER A 464 -6.78 -1.98 28.25
C SER A 464 -7.64 -0.80 28.72
N ALA A 465 -7.47 0.40 28.13
CA ALA A 465 -8.27 1.58 28.44
C ALA A 465 -9.76 1.36 28.11
N ARG A 466 -10.06 0.71 26.97
CA ARG A 466 -11.45 0.35 26.61
C ARG A 466 -12.07 -0.57 27.65
N ARG A 467 -11.38 -1.64 28.05
CA ARG A 467 -11.86 -2.58 29.08
C ARG A 467 -12.11 -1.88 30.42
N TYR A 468 -11.22 -0.95 30.80
CA TYR A 468 -11.39 -0.17 32.02
C TYR A 468 -12.64 0.71 31.96
N ARG A 469 -12.81 1.47 30.87
CA ARG A 469 -13.99 2.31 30.64
C ARG A 469 -15.28 1.50 30.69
N ASP A 470 -15.31 0.33 30.03
CA ASP A 470 -16.50 -0.52 29.96
C ASP A 470 -16.91 -1.07 31.34
N SER A 471 -15.96 -1.17 32.28
CA SER A 471 -16.20 -1.63 33.67
C SER A 471 -16.42 -0.49 34.69
N HIS A 472 -15.90 0.72 34.43
CA HIS A 472 -15.92 1.83 35.38
C HIS A 472 -16.65 3.08 34.83
N SER A 473 -17.12 3.05 33.59
CA SER A 473 -17.81 4.13 32.89
C SER A 473 -16.99 5.42 32.65
N ASP A 474 -15.74 5.46 33.08
CA ASP A 474 -14.80 6.58 32.86
C ASP A 474 -13.35 6.08 32.65
N LEU A 475 -12.43 7.00 32.34
CA LEU A 475 -10.98 6.74 32.24
C LEU A 475 -10.18 7.51 33.31
N LEU A 476 -10.75 7.68 34.51
CA LEU A 476 -10.04 8.20 35.68
C LEU A 476 -9.23 7.10 36.36
N VAL A 477 -8.31 6.50 35.62
CA VAL A 477 -7.54 5.34 36.03
C VAL A 477 -6.53 5.74 37.13
N PRO A 478 -6.48 5.04 38.29
CA PRO A 478 -5.47 5.25 39.31
C PRO A 478 -4.06 5.00 38.75
N VAL A 479 -3.07 5.78 39.18
CA VAL A 479 -1.69 5.76 38.64
C VAL A 479 -1.05 4.36 38.65
N HIS A 480 -1.29 3.59 39.72
CA HIS A 480 -0.71 2.25 39.89
C HIS A 480 -1.63 1.11 39.45
N TYR A 481 -2.72 1.43 38.74
CA TYR A 481 -3.65 0.42 38.26
C TYR A 481 -3.01 -0.45 37.19
N LYS A 482 -3.09 -1.76 37.36
CA LYS A 482 -2.75 -2.78 36.38
C LYS A 482 -3.99 -3.55 36.01
N ASP A 483 -4.16 -3.82 34.72
CA ASP A 483 -5.26 -4.66 34.26
C ASP A 483 -5.02 -6.15 34.58
N LYS A 484 -6.00 -6.99 34.26
CA LYS A 484 -5.95 -8.45 34.50
C LYS A 484 -4.79 -9.16 33.79
N ASP A 485 -4.27 -8.55 32.72
CA ASP A 485 -3.14 -9.07 31.94
C ASP A 485 -1.80 -8.53 32.45
N GLY A 486 -1.81 -7.75 33.56
CA GLY A 486 -0.63 -7.14 34.18
C GLY A 486 -0.14 -5.86 33.49
N PHE A 487 -0.88 -5.34 32.51
CA PHE A 487 -0.52 -4.09 31.85
C PHE A 487 -0.71 -2.89 32.78
N ALA A 488 0.33 -2.06 32.93
CA ALA A 488 0.32 -0.87 33.80
C ALA A 488 -0.47 0.28 33.15
N LEU A 489 -1.81 0.15 33.12
CA LEU A 489 -2.70 1.09 32.46
C LEU A 489 -2.62 2.49 33.09
N GLY A 490 -2.54 2.59 34.41
CA GLY A 490 -2.46 3.89 35.09
C GLY A 490 -1.23 4.70 34.66
N GLU A 491 -0.05 4.08 34.62
CA GLU A 491 1.19 4.71 34.16
C GLU A 491 1.10 5.10 32.67
N TRP A 492 0.48 4.25 31.84
CA TRP A 492 0.29 4.51 30.42
C TRP A 492 -0.63 5.72 30.19
N ILE A 493 -1.71 5.86 30.95
CA ILE A 493 -2.63 7.02 30.91
C ILE A 493 -1.88 8.29 31.32
N VAL A 494 -1.15 8.26 32.44
CA VAL A 494 -0.34 9.41 32.91
C VAL A 494 0.69 9.84 31.86
N TYR A 495 1.41 8.88 31.27
CA TYR A 495 2.38 9.14 30.21
C TYR A 495 1.74 9.86 28.99
N ASN A 496 0.56 9.42 28.55
CA ASN A 496 -0.12 10.04 27.41
C ASN A 496 -0.66 11.45 27.76
N ARG A 497 -1.14 11.68 28.99
CA ARG A 497 -1.50 13.03 29.48
C ARG A 497 -0.32 13.99 29.45
N GLN A 498 0.83 13.56 29.97
CA GLN A 498 2.04 14.38 29.94
C GLN A 498 2.48 14.73 28.52
N ARG A 499 2.40 13.77 27.59
CA ARG A 499 2.72 14.02 26.18
C ARG A 499 1.73 14.96 25.50
N TYR A 500 0.46 14.88 25.84
CA TYR A 500 -0.57 15.79 25.35
C TYR A 500 -0.32 17.22 25.84
N LEU A 501 -0.12 17.41 27.16
CA LEU A 501 0.19 18.70 27.76
C LEU A 501 1.48 19.32 27.19
N GLY A 502 2.47 18.50 26.86
CA GLY A 502 3.72 18.93 26.22
C GLY A 502 3.63 19.13 24.71
N GLY A 503 2.45 18.99 24.07
CA GLY A 503 2.28 19.12 22.62
C GLY A 503 2.97 18.03 21.78
N ASN A 504 3.37 16.90 22.40
CA ASN A 504 4.17 15.84 21.79
C ASN A 504 3.35 14.57 21.45
N LEU A 505 2.03 14.59 21.63
CA LEU A 505 1.16 13.48 21.26
C LEU A 505 0.60 13.72 19.85
N PRO A 506 0.77 12.76 18.89
CA PRO A 506 0.23 12.89 17.55
C PRO A 506 -1.31 13.03 17.54
N SER A 507 -1.86 13.82 16.60
CA SER A 507 -3.29 14.13 16.53
C SER A 507 -4.19 12.90 16.39
N ASP A 508 -3.77 11.92 15.58
CA ASP A 508 -4.47 10.64 15.42
C ASP A 508 -4.61 9.86 16.74
N ARG A 509 -3.61 9.98 17.62
CA ARG A 509 -3.64 9.37 18.95
C ARG A 509 -4.48 10.16 19.93
N VAL A 510 -4.51 11.48 19.82
CA VAL A 510 -5.40 12.34 20.61
C VAL A 510 -6.85 11.98 20.31
N GLU A 511 -7.25 11.97 19.05
CA GLU A 511 -8.60 11.62 18.60
C GLU A 511 -9.05 10.23 19.09
N ARG A 512 -8.15 9.25 19.01
CA ARG A 512 -8.45 7.89 19.49
C ARG A 512 -8.62 7.81 21.01
N LEU A 513 -7.84 8.55 21.78
CA LEU A 513 -7.99 8.60 23.23
C LEU A 513 -9.25 9.36 23.65
N GLU A 514 -9.60 10.43 22.95
CA GLU A 514 -10.86 11.18 23.16
C GLU A 514 -12.08 10.31 22.85
N ALA A 515 -12.04 9.53 21.77
CA ALA A 515 -13.08 8.55 21.44
C ALA A 515 -13.23 7.45 22.50
N LEU A 516 -12.17 7.17 23.27
CA LEU A 516 -12.18 6.27 24.42
C LEU A 516 -12.67 6.98 25.71
N GLY A 517 -12.97 8.29 25.67
CA GLY A 517 -13.38 9.06 26.84
C GLY A 517 -12.21 9.53 27.70
N MET A 518 -11.03 9.79 27.08
CA MET A 518 -9.86 10.29 27.78
C MET A 518 -10.14 11.66 28.37
N VAL A 519 -9.85 11.78 29.65
CA VAL A 519 -9.90 13.04 30.39
C VAL A 519 -8.50 13.61 30.45
N TRP A 520 -8.27 14.75 29.80
CA TRP A 520 -6.97 15.43 29.79
C TRP A 520 -6.75 16.24 31.06
N ASP A 521 -7.76 17.00 31.50
CA ASP A 521 -7.76 17.75 32.76
C ASP A 521 -8.52 16.98 33.85
N THR A 522 -7.76 16.16 34.56
CA THR A 522 -8.31 15.41 35.69
C THR A 522 -8.52 16.30 36.93
N GLY A 523 -7.83 17.44 37.00
CA GLY A 523 -7.93 18.35 38.13
C GLY A 523 -9.35 18.93 38.25
N SER A 524 -9.86 19.48 37.17
CA SER A 524 -11.22 20.06 37.12
C SER A 524 -12.31 19.02 37.43
N ILE A 525 -12.20 17.81 36.85
CA ILE A 525 -13.22 16.77 37.06
C ILE A 525 -13.18 16.22 38.51
N LEU A 526 -12.01 15.98 39.07
CA LEU A 526 -11.87 15.56 40.44
C LEU A 526 -12.36 16.65 41.41
N TRP A 527 -12.13 17.91 41.06
CA TRP A 527 -12.65 19.04 41.82
C TRP A 527 -14.18 19.06 41.82
N GLU A 528 -14.81 18.94 40.63
CA GLU A 528 -16.29 18.91 40.53
C GLU A 528 -16.91 17.70 41.25
N LYS A 529 -16.29 16.52 41.17
CA LYS A 529 -16.76 15.34 41.94
C LYS A 529 -16.68 15.61 43.44
N SER A 530 -15.60 16.22 43.91
CA SER A 530 -15.43 16.56 45.34
C SER A 530 -16.38 17.67 45.78
N TYR A 531 -16.65 18.64 44.89
CA TYR A 531 -17.64 19.67 45.13
C TYR A 531 -19.05 19.09 45.22
N ALA A 532 -19.44 18.19 44.31
CA ALA A 532 -20.72 17.49 44.36
C ALA A 532 -20.89 16.71 45.68
N ALA A 533 -19.84 16.06 46.15
CA ALA A 533 -19.86 15.39 47.47
C ALA A 533 -19.99 16.40 48.63
N ALA A 534 -19.43 17.58 48.53
CA ALA A 534 -19.61 18.64 49.50
C ALA A 534 -21.04 19.20 49.50
N VAL A 535 -21.65 19.34 48.30
CA VAL A 535 -23.08 19.69 48.17
C VAL A 535 -23.96 18.65 48.84
N GLN A 536 -23.71 17.37 48.58
CA GLN A 536 -24.48 16.29 49.18
C GLN A 536 -24.38 16.29 50.73
N TYR A 537 -23.14 16.46 51.25
CA TYR A 537 -22.89 16.59 52.67
C TYR A 537 -23.68 17.77 53.29
N TYR A 538 -23.68 18.92 52.60
CA TYR A 538 -24.40 20.11 53.02
C TYR A 538 -25.90 19.87 53.07
N LEU A 539 -26.47 19.21 52.06
CA LEU A 539 -27.90 18.87 52.02
C LEU A 539 -28.32 17.95 53.17
N GLU A 540 -27.47 17.03 53.57
CA GLU A 540 -27.70 16.08 54.65
C GLU A 540 -27.51 16.68 56.07
N ASN A 541 -26.53 17.55 56.23
CA ASN A 541 -26.10 18.04 57.54
C ASN A 541 -26.38 19.53 57.80
N HIS A 542 -26.81 20.28 56.78
CA HIS A 542 -27.06 21.73 56.81
C HIS A 542 -25.83 22.56 57.25
N THR A 543 -24.63 22.01 57.13
CA THR A 543 -23.38 22.64 57.46
C THR A 543 -22.22 22.07 56.64
N LEU A 544 -21.15 22.87 56.42
CA LEU A 544 -19.87 22.43 55.86
C LEU A 544 -18.76 22.32 56.92
N GLU A 545 -19.14 22.18 58.17
CA GLU A 545 -18.15 21.81 59.20
C GLU A 545 -17.80 20.33 59.15
N ILE A 546 -17.12 19.94 58.06
CA ILE A 546 -16.74 18.56 57.78
C ILE A 546 -15.54 18.18 58.68
N PRO A 547 -15.62 17.10 59.47
CA PRO A 547 -14.47 16.60 60.20
C PRO A 547 -13.32 16.21 59.24
N VAL A 548 -12.08 16.53 59.61
CA VAL A 548 -10.91 16.24 58.76
C VAL A 548 -10.81 14.77 58.33
N LYS A 549 -11.24 13.86 59.22
CA LYS A 549 -11.21 12.41 58.98
C LYS A 549 -12.48 11.88 58.27
N TYR A 550 -13.40 12.76 57.88
CA TYR A 550 -14.62 12.33 57.18
C TYR A 550 -14.31 11.84 55.80
N VAL A 551 -14.77 10.63 55.49
CA VAL A 551 -14.70 9.97 54.20
C VAL A 551 -16.14 9.67 53.75
N THR A 552 -16.46 10.00 52.50
CA THR A 552 -17.77 9.69 51.91
C THR A 552 -17.94 8.18 51.79
N PRO A 553 -19.18 7.66 51.59
CA PRO A 553 -19.41 6.24 51.28
C PRO A 553 -18.59 5.71 50.11
N ASP A 554 -18.33 6.55 49.13
CA ASP A 554 -17.53 6.22 47.94
C ASP A 554 -15.99 6.23 48.18
N GLY A 555 -15.57 6.44 49.44
CA GLY A 555 -14.17 6.42 49.82
C GLY A 555 -13.39 7.75 49.65
N MET A 556 -14.08 8.86 49.34
CA MET A 556 -13.43 10.18 49.19
C MET A 556 -13.17 10.86 50.53
N ALA A 557 -11.98 11.27 50.78
CA ALA A 557 -11.58 12.01 51.99
C ALA A 557 -12.05 13.48 51.92
N LEU A 558 -13.35 13.73 52.06
CA LEU A 558 -13.98 15.04 51.83
C LEU A 558 -13.48 16.10 52.83
N GLY A 559 -13.23 15.72 54.10
CA GLY A 559 -12.72 16.63 55.09
C GLY A 559 -11.29 17.13 54.78
N VAL A 560 -10.42 16.26 54.24
CA VAL A 560 -9.07 16.61 53.76
C VAL A 560 -9.19 17.51 52.53
N TRP A 561 -10.06 17.17 51.58
CA TRP A 561 -10.27 17.97 50.39
C TRP A 561 -10.73 19.41 50.74
N LEU A 562 -11.71 19.58 51.58
CA LEU A 562 -12.16 20.92 51.98
C LEU A 562 -11.05 21.71 52.69
N GLY A 563 -10.20 21.02 53.50
CA GLY A 563 -9.02 21.61 54.08
C GLY A 563 -8.00 22.09 53.03
N SER A 564 -7.80 21.30 51.97
CA SER A 564 -6.91 21.71 50.85
C SER A 564 -7.50 22.89 50.07
N GLN A 565 -8.83 23.01 49.91
CA GLN A 565 -9.46 24.16 49.25
C GLN A 565 -9.22 25.46 50.06
N ARG A 566 -9.29 25.39 51.40
CA ARG A 566 -8.96 26.55 52.28
C ARG A 566 -7.49 26.98 52.15
N ALA A 567 -6.60 26.01 52.04
CA ALA A 567 -5.17 26.31 51.81
C ALA A 567 -4.96 26.93 50.42
N ALA A 568 -5.57 26.36 49.38
CA ALA A 568 -5.49 26.86 48.00
C ALA A 568 -6.09 28.28 47.85
N TYR A 569 -7.19 28.59 48.57
CA TYR A 569 -7.76 29.92 48.62
C TYR A 569 -6.75 30.94 49.21
N LYS A 570 -6.12 30.57 50.31
CA LYS A 570 -5.11 31.41 50.97
C LYS A 570 -3.87 31.68 50.08
N GLU A 571 -3.52 30.70 49.26
CA GLU A 571 -2.40 30.78 48.32
C GLU A 571 -2.79 31.45 46.99
N GLY A 572 -4.05 31.82 46.77
CA GLY A 572 -4.56 32.43 45.54
C GLY A 572 -4.54 31.50 44.33
N VAL A 573 -4.65 30.17 44.53
CA VAL A 573 -4.58 29.14 43.48
C VAL A 573 -5.95 28.77 42.94
N LEU A 574 -7.04 29.03 43.70
CA LEU A 574 -8.41 28.77 43.25
C LEU A 574 -8.84 29.78 42.18
N THR A 575 -9.60 29.31 41.21
CA THR A 575 -10.26 30.19 40.23
C THR A 575 -11.46 30.88 40.85
N ASP A 576 -11.83 32.07 40.32
CA ASP A 576 -12.99 32.83 40.77
C ASP A 576 -14.27 31.99 40.79
N ALA A 577 -14.50 31.17 39.74
CA ALA A 577 -15.64 30.27 39.66
C ALA A 577 -15.67 29.20 40.76
N GLN A 578 -14.48 28.72 41.19
CA GLN A 578 -14.39 27.74 42.30
C GLN A 578 -14.66 28.42 43.64
N ILE A 579 -14.18 29.65 43.81
CA ILE A 579 -14.46 30.46 45.01
C ILE A 579 -15.97 30.71 45.12
N GLU A 580 -16.59 31.24 44.07
CA GLU A 580 -18.04 31.50 44.03
C GLU A 580 -18.88 30.26 44.36
N LYS A 581 -18.54 29.11 43.80
CA LYS A 581 -19.20 27.84 44.09
C LYS A 581 -19.09 27.43 45.55
N LEU A 582 -17.93 27.55 46.14
CA LEU A 582 -17.67 27.20 47.56
C LEU A 582 -18.34 28.21 48.51
N GLU A 583 -18.33 29.50 48.19
CA GLU A 583 -19.02 30.53 48.95
C GLU A 583 -20.54 30.37 48.90
N ALA A 584 -21.09 29.99 47.76
CA ALA A 584 -22.51 29.68 47.63
C ALA A 584 -22.98 28.53 48.53
N LEU A 585 -22.08 27.59 48.88
CA LEU A 585 -22.30 26.53 49.87
C LEU A 585 -22.08 26.99 51.31
N GLY A 586 -21.63 28.21 51.54
CA GLY A 586 -21.35 28.74 52.85
C GLY A 586 -19.99 28.30 53.43
N VAL A 587 -18.97 28.09 52.57
CA VAL A 587 -17.62 27.79 53.03
C VAL A 587 -17.05 29.02 53.73
N ASP A 588 -16.71 28.90 54.99
CA ASP A 588 -15.99 29.90 55.73
C ASP A 588 -14.49 29.71 55.52
N TRP A 589 -13.81 30.73 54.94
CA TRP A 589 -12.40 30.74 54.64
C TRP A 589 -11.50 31.03 55.87
N THR A 590 -12.11 31.42 57.02
CA THR A 590 -11.36 31.72 58.24
C THR A 590 -10.73 30.44 58.83
N ASN A 591 -9.57 30.60 59.43
CA ASN A 591 -8.86 29.50 60.06
C ASN A 591 -9.67 28.99 61.26
N ARG A 592 -9.70 27.66 61.44
CA ARG A 592 -10.42 27.01 62.54
C ARG A 592 -10.00 27.55 63.94
N ASN A 593 -8.74 27.94 64.12
CA ASN A 593 -8.27 28.50 65.37
C ASN A 593 -8.78 29.93 65.58
N ASP A 594 -8.86 30.73 64.52
CA ASP A 594 -9.39 32.08 64.52
C ASP A 594 -10.91 32.06 64.82
N ARG A 595 -11.65 31.09 64.27
CA ARG A 595 -13.04 30.88 64.58
C ARG A 595 -13.27 30.47 66.04
N LYS A 596 -12.49 29.52 66.56
CA LYS A 596 -12.57 29.15 67.97
C LYS A 596 -12.27 30.32 68.88
N TRP A 597 -11.29 31.13 68.53
CA TRP A 597 -10.96 32.33 69.28
C TRP A 597 -12.10 33.35 69.17
N GLN A 598 -12.64 33.60 68.00
CA GLN A 598 -13.78 34.54 67.81
C GLN A 598 -15.01 34.08 68.57
N THR A 599 -15.40 32.80 68.50
CA THR A 599 -16.52 32.22 69.26
C THR A 599 -16.31 32.33 70.74
N ALA A 600 -15.09 32.07 71.24
CA ALA A 600 -14.74 32.22 72.63
C ALA A 600 -14.75 33.71 73.07
N TYR A 601 -14.30 34.61 72.22
CA TYR A 601 -14.34 36.04 72.43
C TYR A 601 -15.78 36.57 72.49
N GLU A 602 -16.65 36.19 71.54
CA GLU A 602 -18.06 36.58 71.52
C GLU A 602 -18.82 36.01 72.73
N ALA A 603 -18.53 34.80 73.17
CA ALA A 603 -19.06 34.24 74.39
C ALA A 603 -18.62 35.03 75.62
N ALA A 604 -17.33 35.44 75.66
CA ALA A 604 -16.82 36.26 76.76
C ALA A 604 -17.46 37.68 76.78
N VAL A 605 -17.65 38.28 75.60
CA VAL A 605 -18.35 39.59 75.45
C VAL A 605 -19.82 39.51 75.88
N LYS A 606 -20.52 38.38 75.67
CA LYS A 606 -21.91 38.17 76.16
C LYS A 606 -21.99 37.97 77.68
N TYR A 607 -20.89 37.63 78.32
CA TYR A 607 -20.83 37.41 79.78
C TYR A 607 -20.49 38.67 80.53
N HIS A 608 -20.01 39.72 79.88
CA HIS A 608 -19.76 41.05 80.44
C HIS A 608 -20.98 41.93 80.16
#